data_7b9c5df1eae069c821a004abd0c6f78d
#
_entry.id   7b9c5df1eae069c821a004abd0c6f78d
#
_cell.length_a   1.000
_cell.length_b   1.000
_cell.length_c   1.000
_cell.angle_alpha   90.00
_cell.angle_beta   90.00
_cell.angle_gamma   90.00
#
_symmetry.space_group_name_H-M   'P 1'
#
loop_
_entity.id
_entity.type
_entity.pdbx_description
1 polymer ?
#
loop_
_entity_poly.entity_id
_entity_poly.type
_entity_poly.pdbx_seq_one_letter_code
_entity_poly.pdbx_strand_id
1 'polypeptide(L)'
;MDKRFEQTAFFPADILLPQVSEMEKWPVVACDQFTSQPEYWENAEKIVGNAPSALRLVLPEAYLNSAEVNRRIAGINASMEGYLADGVFKTLPDSLIYLERTQSDDRVRHGMIGCIDLEQYDFTPGSGALIRATEGTVLERIPPRVRV
;
A
#
# COMPACT_ATOMS: atom_id res chain seq x y z
N MET A 1 -8.82 21.43 12.83
CA MET A 1 -9.20 20.73 11.58
C MET A 1 -10.06 21.69 10.76
N ASP A 2 -9.86 21.79 9.47
CA ASP A 2 -10.65 22.71 8.61
C ASP A 2 -12.07 22.15 8.45
N LYS A 3 -13.08 22.96 8.82
CA LYS A 3 -14.50 22.58 8.78
C LYS A 3 -15.00 22.09 7.41
N ARG A 4 -14.28 22.44 6.34
CA ARG A 4 -14.62 21.95 4.98
C ARG A 4 -14.48 20.44 4.82
N PHE A 5 -13.62 19.80 5.61
CA PHE A 5 -13.37 18.35 5.56
C PHE A 5 -14.29 17.55 6.51
N GLU A 6 -14.88 18.19 7.53
CA GLU A 6 -15.79 17.50 8.46
C GLU A 6 -17.01 16.89 7.76
N GLN A 7 -17.42 17.46 6.63
CA GLN A 7 -18.58 16.98 5.85
C GLN A 7 -18.25 15.85 4.87
N THR A 8 -16.98 15.59 4.60
CA THR A 8 -16.58 14.62 3.58
C THR A 8 -15.97 13.34 4.16
N ALA A 9 -15.59 13.37 5.45
CA ALA A 9 -14.83 12.31 6.12
C ALA A 9 -13.54 11.89 5.37
N PHE A 10 -13.06 12.75 4.44
CA PHE A 10 -11.87 12.53 3.63
C PHE A 10 -10.93 13.72 3.75
N PHE A 11 -9.67 13.46 4.10
CA PHE A 11 -8.70 14.47 4.52
C PHE A 11 -7.38 14.37 3.78
N PRO A 12 -6.60 15.47 3.69
CA PRO A 12 -5.19 15.40 3.37
C PRO A 12 -4.42 14.53 4.37
N ALA A 13 -3.28 14.04 3.91
CA ALA A 13 -2.36 13.21 4.69
C ALA A 13 -0.93 13.73 4.56
N ASP A 14 -0.06 13.33 5.48
CA ASP A 14 1.37 13.44 5.29
C ASP A 14 1.81 12.28 4.38
N ILE A 15 2.18 12.62 3.15
CA ILE A 15 2.46 11.64 2.10
C ILE A 15 3.95 11.41 1.99
N LEU A 16 4.36 10.14 2.03
CA LEU A 16 5.72 9.71 1.76
C LEU A 16 5.85 9.33 0.28
N LEU A 17 6.63 10.09 -0.47
CA LEU A 17 6.96 9.76 -1.85
C LEU A 17 8.40 9.26 -1.95
N PRO A 18 8.66 8.19 -2.73
CA PRO A 18 10.02 7.72 -2.94
C PRO A 18 10.83 8.77 -3.69
N GLN A 19 12.09 8.97 -3.26
CA GLN A 19 13.09 9.81 -3.94
C GLN A 19 14.35 8.97 -4.19
N VAL A 20 14.21 7.99 -5.07
CA VAL A 20 15.27 7.03 -5.41
C VAL A 20 15.85 7.32 -6.80
N SER A 21 17.11 6.98 -7.02
CA SER A 21 17.80 7.20 -8.31
C SER A 21 17.34 6.23 -9.41
N GLU A 22 16.93 5.01 -9.02
CA GLU A 22 16.50 3.95 -9.93
C GLU A 22 14.98 3.72 -9.77
N MET A 23 14.19 4.70 -10.20
CA MET A 23 12.72 4.67 -10.03
C MET A 23 12.07 3.47 -10.73
N GLU A 24 12.67 2.94 -11.79
CA GLU A 24 12.22 1.74 -12.50
C GLU A 24 12.28 0.46 -11.63
N LYS A 25 13.10 0.47 -10.58
CA LYS A 25 13.19 -0.64 -9.60
C LYS A 25 12.29 -0.44 -8.38
N TRP A 26 11.66 0.73 -8.26
CA TRP A 26 10.79 1.03 -7.13
C TRP A 26 9.46 0.29 -7.17
N PRO A 27 8.69 0.28 -8.31
CA PRO A 27 7.34 -0.26 -8.34
C PRO A 27 7.34 -1.78 -8.15
N VAL A 28 6.29 -2.28 -7.53
CA VAL A 28 5.99 -3.70 -7.40
C VAL A 28 4.50 -3.93 -7.67
N VAL A 29 4.14 -5.09 -8.17
CA VAL A 29 2.74 -5.49 -8.30
C VAL A 29 2.11 -5.69 -6.92
N ALA A 30 0.77 -5.67 -6.84
CA ALA A 30 0.07 -5.92 -5.60
C ALA A 30 0.44 -7.30 -5.01
N CYS A 31 0.56 -7.38 -3.69
CA CYS A 31 1.05 -8.56 -2.98
C CYS A 31 0.18 -9.82 -3.16
N ASP A 32 -1.07 -9.65 -3.59
CA ASP A 32 -2.04 -10.71 -3.89
C ASP A 32 -1.98 -11.21 -5.36
N GLN A 33 -1.04 -10.69 -6.15
CA GLN A 33 -0.77 -11.20 -7.49
C GLN A 33 0.27 -12.32 -7.43
N PHE A 34 0.26 -13.19 -8.45
CA PHE A 34 1.23 -14.30 -8.59
C PHE A 34 1.36 -15.17 -7.32
N THR A 35 0.25 -15.44 -6.64
CA THR A 35 0.21 -16.15 -5.34
C THR A 35 0.69 -17.60 -5.43
N SER A 36 0.55 -18.24 -6.61
CA SER A 36 1.01 -19.59 -6.88
C SER A 36 2.32 -19.65 -7.69
N GLN A 37 2.99 -18.53 -7.87
CA GLN A 37 4.18 -18.38 -8.70
C GLN A 37 5.32 -17.72 -7.92
N PRO A 38 5.94 -18.40 -6.95
CA PRO A 38 7.02 -17.82 -6.15
C PRO A 38 8.22 -17.41 -7.00
N GLU A 39 8.45 -18.08 -8.13
CA GLU A 39 9.51 -17.74 -9.09
C GLU A 39 9.38 -16.31 -9.67
N TYR A 40 8.16 -15.77 -9.78
CA TYR A 40 7.95 -14.39 -10.16
C TYR A 40 8.61 -13.43 -9.15
N TRP A 41 8.36 -13.68 -7.88
CA TRP A 41 8.89 -12.86 -6.78
C TRP A 41 10.40 -12.98 -6.64
N GLU A 42 10.94 -14.18 -6.82
CA GLU A 42 12.40 -14.41 -6.85
C GLU A 42 13.08 -13.67 -8.00
N ASN A 43 12.44 -13.60 -9.17
CA ASN A 43 12.95 -12.83 -10.30
C ASN A 43 12.87 -11.33 -10.05
N ALA A 44 11.78 -10.84 -9.44
CA ALA A 44 11.67 -9.45 -9.02
C ALA A 44 12.78 -9.07 -8.04
N GLU A 45 13.07 -9.92 -7.05
CA GLU A 45 14.19 -9.72 -6.11
C GLU A 45 15.55 -9.62 -6.82
N LYS A 46 15.80 -10.44 -7.84
CA LYS A 46 17.02 -10.38 -8.65
C LYS A 46 17.16 -9.09 -9.45
N ILE A 47 16.03 -8.61 -10.04
CA ILE A 47 16.01 -7.36 -10.81
C ILE A 47 16.25 -6.16 -9.89
N VAL A 48 15.59 -6.12 -8.73
CA VAL A 48 15.75 -5.05 -7.75
C VAL A 48 17.17 -5.04 -7.17
N GLY A 49 17.74 -6.21 -6.89
CA GLY A 49 19.07 -6.33 -6.29
C GLY A 49 19.13 -5.60 -4.94
N ASN A 50 20.09 -4.70 -4.76
CA ASN A 50 20.27 -3.92 -3.53
C ASN A 50 19.59 -2.54 -3.58
N ALA A 51 18.90 -2.20 -4.67
CA ALA A 51 18.23 -0.91 -4.77
C ALA A 51 17.04 -0.80 -3.80
N PRO A 52 16.76 0.39 -3.27
CA PRO A 52 15.51 0.64 -2.56
C PRO A 52 14.32 0.35 -3.47
N SER A 53 13.32 -0.36 -2.93
CA SER A 53 12.13 -0.77 -3.70
C SER A 53 10.94 -1.00 -2.78
N ALA A 54 9.74 -0.74 -3.29
CA ALA A 54 8.49 -1.12 -2.62
C ALA A 54 8.39 -2.64 -2.40
N LEU A 55 9.13 -3.45 -3.16
CA LEU A 55 9.23 -4.91 -2.94
C LEU A 55 9.71 -5.25 -1.51
N ARG A 56 10.55 -4.39 -0.90
CA ARG A 56 11.05 -4.57 0.48
C ARG A 56 10.03 -4.20 1.56
N LEU A 57 8.89 -3.61 1.17
CA LEU A 57 7.86 -3.07 2.07
C LEU A 57 6.56 -3.89 2.02
N VAL A 58 6.51 -4.97 1.25
CA VAL A 58 5.32 -5.80 1.08
C VAL A 58 5.61 -7.27 1.37
N LEU A 59 4.61 -7.99 1.89
CA LEU A 59 4.66 -9.44 2.01
C LEU A 59 3.84 -10.06 0.88
N PRO A 60 4.48 -10.67 -0.15
CA PRO A 60 3.74 -11.37 -1.18
C PRO A 60 2.95 -12.55 -0.61
N GLU A 61 1.67 -12.71 -1.01
CA GLU A 61 0.81 -13.78 -0.51
C GLU A 61 1.34 -15.18 -0.84
N ALA A 62 2.19 -15.31 -1.85
CA ALA A 62 2.91 -16.55 -2.15
C ALA A 62 3.72 -17.10 -0.96
N TYR A 63 4.08 -16.23 0.01
CA TYR A 63 4.89 -16.60 1.17
C TYR A 63 4.12 -16.67 2.49
N LEU A 64 2.80 -16.41 2.50
CA LEU A 64 2.01 -16.37 3.74
C LEU A 64 2.07 -17.67 4.55
N ASN A 65 2.15 -18.80 3.88
CA ASN A 65 2.19 -20.13 4.49
C ASN A 65 3.61 -20.74 4.49
N SER A 66 4.64 -19.95 4.17
CA SER A 66 6.01 -20.45 4.17
C SER A 66 6.60 -20.50 5.58
N ALA A 67 7.54 -21.41 5.80
CA ALA A 67 8.31 -21.46 7.06
C ALA A 67 9.11 -20.17 7.34
N GLU A 68 9.31 -19.35 6.32
CA GLU A 68 10.10 -18.10 6.39
C GLU A 68 9.26 -16.84 6.64
N VAL A 69 7.93 -16.96 6.77
CA VAL A 69 7.03 -15.80 6.88
C VAL A 69 7.46 -14.82 7.97
N ASN A 70 7.83 -15.31 9.16
CA ASN A 70 8.25 -14.43 10.27
C ASN A 70 9.57 -13.70 9.97
N ARG A 71 10.51 -14.37 9.31
CA ARG A 71 11.78 -13.75 8.88
C ARG A 71 11.52 -12.66 7.83
N ARG A 72 10.61 -12.91 6.89
CA ARG A 72 10.22 -11.92 5.87
C ARG A 72 9.56 -10.70 6.50
N ILE A 73 8.64 -10.90 7.44
CA ILE A 73 7.99 -9.79 8.18
C ILE A 73 9.04 -8.95 8.93
N ALA A 74 9.96 -9.59 9.65
CA ALA A 74 11.03 -8.86 10.34
C ALA A 74 11.91 -8.05 9.36
N GLY A 75 12.21 -8.62 8.19
CA GLY A 75 12.95 -7.93 7.14
C GLY A 75 12.20 -6.73 6.57
N ILE A 76 10.87 -6.83 6.38
CA ILE A 76 10.02 -5.73 5.92
C ILE A 76 10.03 -4.60 6.94
N ASN A 77 9.83 -4.89 8.22
CA ASN A 77 9.83 -3.88 9.28
C ASN A 77 11.17 -3.15 9.36
N ALA A 78 12.28 -3.90 9.31
CA ALA A 78 13.61 -3.31 9.27
C ALA A 78 13.83 -2.43 8.02
N SER A 79 13.28 -2.81 6.86
CA SER A 79 13.34 -2.00 5.65
C SER A 79 12.52 -0.71 5.77
N MET A 80 11.33 -0.76 6.38
CA MET A 80 10.51 0.42 6.64
C MET A 80 11.27 1.43 7.52
N GLU A 81 11.83 0.97 8.63
CA GLU A 81 12.63 1.80 9.54
C GLU A 81 13.87 2.36 8.83
N GLY A 82 14.62 1.52 8.10
CA GLY A 82 15.80 1.93 7.35
C GLY A 82 15.48 2.98 6.29
N TYR A 83 14.41 2.80 5.50
CA TYR A 83 14.03 3.73 4.45
C TYR A 83 13.62 5.11 5.00
N LEU A 84 13.01 5.16 6.18
CA LEU A 84 12.74 6.42 6.87
C LEU A 84 14.04 7.09 7.36
N ALA A 85 14.94 6.32 7.96
CA ALA A 85 16.20 6.83 8.50
C ALA A 85 17.16 7.32 7.38
N ASP A 86 17.21 6.59 6.26
CA ASP A 86 18.13 6.84 5.15
C ASP A 86 17.61 7.90 4.16
N GLY A 87 16.44 8.50 4.41
CA GLY A 87 15.87 9.53 3.56
C GLY A 87 15.44 9.03 2.17
N VAL A 88 15.04 7.75 2.08
CA VAL A 88 14.50 7.18 0.84
C VAL A 88 13.18 7.85 0.45
N PHE A 89 12.51 8.49 1.40
CA PHE A 89 11.25 9.19 1.18
C PHE A 89 11.38 10.71 1.31
N LYS A 90 10.61 11.40 0.48
CA LYS A 90 10.28 12.81 0.65
C LYS A 90 8.88 12.90 1.26
N THR A 91 8.76 13.67 2.35
CA THR A 91 7.45 13.96 2.96
C THR A 91 6.79 15.15 2.29
N LEU A 92 5.54 15.00 1.90
CA LEU A 92 4.64 16.08 1.48
C LEU A 92 3.57 16.22 2.56
N PRO A 93 3.68 17.24 3.44
CA PRO A 93 2.71 17.41 4.52
C PRO A 93 1.38 17.93 3.98
N ASP A 94 0.29 17.59 4.68
CA ASP A 94 -1.07 18.11 4.44
C ASP A 94 -1.47 18.06 2.96
N SER A 95 -1.28 16.91 2.32
CA SER A 95 -1.38 16.74 0.86
C SER A 95 -2.37 15.66 0.47
N LEU A 96 -2.88 15.76 -0.77
CA LEU A 96 -3.63 14.73 -1.46
C LEU A 96 -2.84 14.30 -2.70
N ILE A 97 -2.91 13.02 -3.07
CA ILE A 97 -2.36 12.55 -4.35
C ILE A 97 -3.51 12.48 -5.37
N TYR A 98 -3.35 13.18 -6.49
CA TYR A 98 -4.17 12.95 -7.66
C TYR A 98 -3.56 11.83 -8.49
N LEU A 99 -4.37 10.83 -8.79
CA LEU A 99 -3.99 9.67 -9.61
C LEU A 99 -4.67 9.78 -10.98
N GLU A 100 -3.87 9.67 -12.02
CA GLU A 100 -4.36 9.47 -13.39
C GLU A 100 -3.73 8.18 -13.94
N ARG A 101 -4.57 7.27 -14.42
CA ARG A 101 -4.13 5.99 -14.97
C ARG A 101 -4.80 5.72 -16.31
N THR A 102 -4.02 5.72 -17.38
CA THR A 102 -4.46 5.27 -18.70
C THR A 102 -4.41 3.74 -18.76
N GLN A 103 -5.51 3.13 -19.16
CA GLN A 103 -5.65 1.69 -19.34
C GLN A 103 -5.24 1.28 -20.77
N SER A 104 -5.11 -0.01 -21.01
CA SER A 104 -4.75 -0.55 -22.34
C SER A 104 -5.77 -0.30 -23.45
N ASP A 105 -7.00 0.08 -23.07
CA ASP A 105 -8.10 0.45 -23.97
C ASP A 105 -8.29 1.98 -24.07
N ASP A 106 -7.24 2.75 -23.72
CA ASP A 106 -7.18 4.21 -23.74
C ASP A 106 -8.16 4.92 -22.77
N ARG A 107 -8.90 4.18 -21.95
CA ARG A 107 -9.72 4.80 -20.89
C ARG A 107 -8.83 5.33 -19.78
N VAL A 108 -9.14 6.55 -19.33
CA VAL A 108 -8.43 7.18 -18.22
C VAL A 108 -9.25 7.06 -16.94
N ARG A 109 -8.61 6.55 -15.89
CA ARG A 109 -9.15 6.57 -14.53
C ARG A 109 -8.52 7.69 -13.74
N HIS A 110 -9.37 8.46 -13.07
CA HIS A 110 -8.97 9.50 -12.14
C HIS A 110 -9.27 9.06 -10.70
N GLY A 111 -8.39 9.40 -9.78
CA GLY A 111 -8.55 9.06 -8.36
C GLY A 111 -7.87 10.08 -7.46
N MET A 112 -8.27 10.05 -6.19
CA MET A 112 -7.65 10.81 -5.12
C MET A 112 -7.23 9.85 -4.01
N ILE A 113 -6.02 10.05 -3.46
CA ILE A 113 -5.53 9.30 -2.31
C ILE A 113 -5.35 10.30 -1.16
N GLY A 114 -5.88 9.95 0.00
CA GLY A 114 -5.81 10.72 1.23
C GLY A 114 -6.20 9.86 2.43
N CYS A 115 -6.46 10.48 3.56
CA CYS A 115 -6.95 9.83 4.76
C CYS A 115 -8.48 9.84 4.83
N ILE A 116 -9.05 8.87 5.52
CA ILE A 116 -10.47 8.82 5.87
C ILE A 116 -10.66 8.83 7.38
N ASP A 117 -11.75 9.43 7.84
CA ASP A 117 -12.15 9.39 9.24
C ASP A 117 -12.85 8.05 9.55
N LEU A 118 -12.14 7.17 10.25
CA LEU A 118 -12.64 5.85 10.61
C LEU A 118 -13.79 5.89 11.63
N GLU A 119 -13.97 7.00 12.37
CA GLU A 119 -15.11 7.18 13.26
C GLU A 119 -16.44 7.33 12.48
N GLN A 120 -16.36 7.67 11.19
CA GLN A 120 -17.49 7.77 10.30
C GLN A 120 -17.65 6.56 9.37
N TYR A 121 -16.87 5.51 9.58
CA TYR A 121 -16.94 4.27 8.84
C TYR A 121 -17.95 3.31 9.50
N ASP A 122 -18.88 2.80 8.67
CA ASP A 122 -19.80 1.75 9.10
C ASP A 122 -19.94 0.69 8.01
N PHE A 123 -19.62 -0.56 8.36
CA PHE A 123 -19.72 -1.71 7.47
C PHE A 123 -21.09 -2.39 7.47
N THR A 124 -22.05 -1.89 8.26
CA THR A 124 -23.41 -2.45 8.32
C THR A 124 -24.13 -2.28 6.99
N PRO A 125 -24.65 -3.33 6.36
CA PRO A 125 -25.40 -3.22 5.13
C PRO A 125 -26.58 -2.25 5.26
N GLY A 126 -26.70 -1.30 4.32
CA GLY A 126 -27.75 -0.28 4.34
C GLY A 126 -27.49 0.92 5.25
N SER A 127 -26.33 1.00 5.90
CA SER A 127 -25.92 2.16 6.69
C SER A 127 -25.98 3.46 5.89
N GLY A 128 -26.37 4.56 6.56
CA GLY A 128 -26.31 5.93 6.04
C GLY A 128 -24.98 6.64 6.31
N ALA A 129 -23.95 5.96 6.83
CA ALA A 129 -22.66 6.56 7.12
C ALA A 129 -21.99 7.15 5.87
N LEU A 130 -21.15 8.17 6.06
CA LEU A 130 -20.42 8.81 4.96
C LEU A 130 -19.44 7.85 4.29
N ILE A 131 -18.80 6.97 5.07
CA ILE A 131 -17.87 5.96 4.58
C ILE A 131 -18.46 4.57 4.84
N ARG A 132 -18.54 3.77 3.80
CA ARG A 132 -19.14 2.42 3.85
C ARG A 132 -18.23 1.42 3.18
N ALA A 133 -18.29 0.16 3.64
CA ALA A 133 -17.61 -0.94 2.95
C ALA A 133 -18.19 -1.15 1.55
N THR A 134 -17.33 -1.34 0.57
CA THR A 134 -17.70 -1.69 -0.81
C THR A 134 -17.92 -3.18 -0.98
N GLU A 135 -17.27 -3.99 -0.12
CA GLU A 135 -17.31 -5.46 -0.15
C GLU A 135 -17.03 -6.05 1.24
N GLY A 136 -17.35 -7.30 1.42
CA GLY A 136 -16.98 -8.05 2.63
C GLY A 136 -15.52 -8.50 2.60
N THR A 137 -14.90 -8.56 3.78
CA THR A 137 -13.53 -9.04 3.94
C THR A 137 -13.51 -10.52 4.33
N VAL A 138 -12.61 -11.29 3.74
CA VAL A 138 -12.32 -12.66 4.16
C VAL A 138 -11.48 -12.62 5.42
N LEU A 139 -12.09 -12.95 6.57
CA LEU A 139 -11.50 -12.75 7.91
C LEU A 139 -10.17 -13.52 8.10
N GLU A 140 -10.04 -14.70 7.50
CA GLU A 140 -8.84 -15.53 7.59
C GLU A 140 -7.61 -14.88 6.95
N ARG A 141 -7.80 -13.90 6.09
CA ARG A 141 -6.70 -13.15 5.41
C ARG A 141 -6.21 -11.95 6.22
N ILE A 142 -6.91 -11.55 7.28
CA ILE A 142 -6.55 -10.36 8.06
C ILE A 142 -5.31 -10.58 8.94
N PRO A 143 -5.20 -11.66 9.76
CA PRO A 143 -4.13 -11.79 10.73
C PRO A 143 -2.71 -11.70 10.15
N PRO A 144 -2.38 -12.34 9.00
CA PRO A 144 -1.05 -12.20 8.39
C PRO A 144 -0.73 -10.77 7.95
N ARG A 145 -1.74 -10.01 7.51
CA ARG A 145 -1.57 -8.63 7.02
C ARG A 145 -1.38 -7.62 8.15
N VAL A 146 -2.00 -7.85 9.30
CA VAL A 146 -1.85 -6.99 10.50
C VAL A 146 -0.45 -7.13 11.10
N ARG A 147 0.30 -8.20 10.81
CA ARG A 147 1.64 -8.46 11.34
C ARG A 147 2.76 -7.77 10.55
N VAL A 148 2.47 -7.27 9.38
CA VAL A 148 3.35 -6.43 8.55
C VAL A 148 2.99 -4.99 8.78
#